data_e7412a74c05c6a6157b931d270ac7da2
#
_entry.id   e7412a74c05c6a6157b931d270ac7da2
#
_cell.length_a   1.000
_cell.length_b   1.000
_cell.length_c   1.000
_cell.angle_alpha   90.00
_cell.angle_beta   90.00
_cell.angle_gamma   90.00
#
_symmetry.space_group_name_H-M   'P 1'
#
loop_
_entity.id
_entity.type
_entity.pdbx_description
1 polymer ?
#
loop_
_entity_poly.entity_id
_entity_poly.type
_entity_poly.pdbx_seq_one_letter_code
_entity_poly.pdbx_strand_id
1 'polypeptide(L)'
;MVVVAGDLMDGLEIGYGFGSDSQSPTTEHDHTTAYATYTMGMATVGVQRSKIDKPSADEERDAAAISLAINENMSVSYGVSTVDFETASLSDEESSGVSASYTTGGITVGAVFNSTDTVAGSAGTDKEFKEISVAFAF
;
A
#
# COMPACT_ATOMS: atom_id res chain seq x y z
N MET A 1 -12.36 -14.69 1.45
CA MET A 1 -11.50 -15.62 2.26
C MET A 1 -10.06 -15.21 2.00
N VAL A 2 -9.26 -14.96 3.02
CA VAL A 2 -7.83 -14.67 2.88
C VAL A 2 -7.06 -15.97 3.10
N VAL A 3 -6.24 -16.36 2.16
CA VAL A 3 -5.32 -17.49 2.31
C VAL A 3 -3.91 -16.92 2.40
N VAL A 4 -3.30 -17.04 3.57
CA VAL A 4 -1.89 -16.72 3.77
C VAL A 4 -1.12 -18.03 3.71
N ALA A 5 -0.22 -18.18 2.74
CA ALA A 5 0.71 -19.27 2.69
C ALA A 5 2.03 -18.81 3.33
N GLY A 6 2.14 -18.93 4.64
CA GLY A 6 3.38 -18.70 5.36
C GLY A 6 4.40 -19.82 5.11
N ASP A 7 5.68 -19.48 5.20
CA ASP A 7 6.81 -20.44 5.26
C ASP A 7 7.11 -21.29 4.01
N LEU A 8 7.01 -20.67 2.81
CA LEU A 8 7.62 -21.28 1.63
C LEU A 8 9.15 -21.22 1.68
N MET A 9 9.69 -20.18 2.30
CA MET A 9 11.10 -20.04 2.67
C MET A 9 11.23 -18.98 3.79
N ASP A 10 12.34 -19.04 4.51
CA ASP A 10 12.61 -18.09 5.59
C ASP A 10 12.54 -16.63 5.10
N GLY A 11 11.74 -15.83 5.79
CA GLY A 11 11.50 -14.42 5.46
C GLY A 11 10.51 -14.14 4.34
N LEU A 12 9.99 -15.13 3.62
CA LEU A 12 8.99 -14.95 2.55
C LEU A 12 7.58 -15.18 3.08
N GLU A 13 6.74 -14.16 2.95
CA GLU A 13 5.29 -14.25 3.16
C GLU A 13 4.58 -13.94 1.85
N ILE A 14 3.57 -14.73 1.50
CA ILE A 14 2.67 -14.47 0.39
C ILE A 14 1.22 -14.55 0.86
N GLY A 15 0.36 -13.74 0.29
CA GLY A 15 -1.06 -13.76 0.59
C GLY A 15 -1.91 -13.54 -0.65
N TYR A 16 -3.10 -14.14 -0.62
CA TYR A 16 -4.13 -13.96 -1.63
C TYR A 16 -5.47 -13.80 -0.96
N GLY A 17 -6.28 -12.86 -1.43
CA GLY A 17 -7.62 -12.61 -0.94
C GLY A 17 -8.59 -12.38 -2.09
N PHE A 18 -9.85 -12.77 -1.87
CA PHE A 18 -10.93 -12.46 -2.80
C PHE A 18 -12.25 -12.26 -2.04
N GLY A 19 -13.15 -11.50 -2.63
CA GLY A 19 -14.47 -11.25 -2.10
C GLY A 19 -15.33 -10.54 -3.14
N SER A 20 -16.63 -10.47 -2.90
CA SER A 20 -17.55 -9.69 -3.71
C SER A 20 -18.46 -8.87 -2.82
N ASP A 21 -18.89 -7.72 -3.32
CA ASP A 21 -19.94 -6.90 -2.74
C ASP A 21 -20.97 -6.52 -3.78
N SER A 22 -22.24 -6.41 -3.35
CA SER A 22 -23.35 -6.01 -4.21
C SER A 22 -23.90 -4.68 -3.73
N GLN A 23 -23.72 -3.62 -4.51
CA GLN A 23 -24.26 -2.30 -4.20
C GLN A 23 -25.73 -2.15 -4.63
N SER A 24 -26.18 -3.00 -5.56
CA SER A 24 -27.57 -3.10 -5.99
C SER A 24 -27.84 -4.50 -6.57
N PRO A 25 -29.11 -4.90 -6.81
CA PRO A 25 -29.43 -6.21 -7.40
C PRO A 25 -28.79 -6.49 -8.77
N THR A 26 -28.22 -5.47 -9.41
CA THR A 26 -27.63 -5.54 -10.76
C THR A 26 -26.16 -5.09 -10.80
N THR A 27 -25.59 -4.74 -9.67
CA THR A 27 -24.22 -4.21 -9.59
C THR A 27 -23.45 -5.01 -8.55
N GLU A 28 -22.68 -5.97 -9.02
CA GLU A 28 -21.74 -6.76 -8.22
C GLU A 28 -20.32 -6.31 -8.56
N HIS A 29 -19.48 -6.18 -7.54
CA HIS A 29 -18.05 -5.88 -7.66
C HIS A 29 -17.28 -7.06 -7.10
N ASP A 30 -16.37 -7.60 -7.88
CA ASP A 30 -15.46 -8.64 -7.45
C ASP A 30 -14.11 -8.02 -7.06
N HIS A 31 -13.63 -8.38 -5.89
CA HIS A 31 -12.36 -7.90 -5.34
C HIS A 31 -11.38 -9.04 -5.28
N THR A 32 -10.19 -8.84 -5.81
CA THR A 32 -9.06 -9.75 -5.66
C THR A 32 -7.84 -8.98 -5.19
N THR A 33 -7.01 -9.59 -4.36
CA THR A 33 -5.71 -9.05 -3.95
C THR A 33 -4.69 -10.16 -3.79
N ALA A 34 -3.48 -9.89 -4.19
CA ALA A 34 -2.33 -10.75 -3.95
C ALA A 34 -1.15 -9.90 -3.49
N TYR A 35 -0.37 -10.41 -2.54
CA TYR A 35 0.84 -9.75 -2.09
C TYR A 35 1.95 -10.75 -1.82
N ALA A 36 3.17 -10.25 -1.86
CA ALA A 36 4.34 -10.94 -1.37
C ALA A 36 5.24 -9.98 -0.61
N THR A 37 5.77 -10.41 0.52
CA THR A 37 6.81 -9.70 1.26
C THR A 37 7.99 -10.60 1.49
N TYR A 38 9.20 -10.05 1.42
CA TYR A 38 10.42 -10.76 1.71
C TYR A 38 11.29 -9.96 2.67
N THR A 39 11.62 -10.58 3.80
CA THR A 39 12.48 -9.99 4.83
C THR A 39 13.86 -10.65 4.79
N MET A 40 14.89 -9.83 4.65
CA MET A 40 16.29 -10.23 4.64
C MET A 40 17.08 -9.36 5.60
N GLY A 41 17.39 -9.87 6.77
CA GLY A 41 18.09 -9.12 7.82
C GLY A 41 17.29 -7.90 8.26
N MET A 42 17.80 -6.70 8.01
CA MET A 42 17.16 -5.43 8.40
C MET A 42 16.25 -4.84 7.31
N ALA A 43 16.18 -5.46 6.16
CA ALA A 43 15.40 -4.99 5.02
C ALA A 43 14.18 -5.87 4.78
N THR A 44 13.03 -5.27 4.49
CA THR A 44 11.84 -5.93 4.00
C THR A 44 11.39 -5.25 2.71
N VAL A 45 11.15 -6.04 1.67
CA VAL A 45 10.53 -5.57 0.43
C VAL A 45 9.16 -6.19 0.29
N GLY A 46 8.22 -5.47 -0.30
CA GLY A 46 6.87 -5.95 -0.51
C GLY A 46 6.30 -5.47 -1.83
N VAL A 47 5.47 -6.31 -2.43
CA VAL A 47 4.67 -5.98 -3.62
C VAL A 47 3.24 -6.44 -3.39
N GLN A 48 2.30 -5.69 -3.94
CA GLN A 48 0.88 -6.03 -3.90
C GLN A 48 0.22 -5.65 -5.21
N ARG A 49 -0.68 -6.51 -5.68
CA ARG A 49 -1.64 -6.20 -6.74
C ARG A 49 -3.04 -6.43 -6.22
N SER A 50 -3.92 -5.48 -6.47
CA SER A 50 -5.35 -5.57 -6.14
C SER A 50 -6.18 -5.19 -7.36
N LYS A 51 -7.26 -5.91 -7.60
CA LYS A 51 -8.18 -5.64 -8.70
C LYS A 51 -9.61 -5.57 -8.19
N ILE A 52 -10.38 -4.65 -8.74
CA ILE A 52 -11.82 -4.53 -8.55
C ILE A 52 -12.46 -4.65 -9.92
N ASP A 53 -13.11 -5.78 -10.17
CA ASP A 53 -13.90 -5.99 -11.39
C ASP A 53 -15.26 -5.33 -11.19
N LYS A 54 -15.59 -4.36 -12.05
CA LYS A 54 -16.84 -3.59 -12.01
C LYS A 54 -17.56 -3.72 -13.35
N PRO A 55 -18.90 -3.66 -13.38
CA PRO A 55 -19.65 -3.75 -14.63
C PRO A 55 -19.34 -2.67 -15.69
N SER A 56 -18.76 -1.55 -15.28
CA SER A 56 -18.52 -0.41 -16.16
C SER A 56 -17.04 -0.22 -16.54
N ALA A 57 -16.12 -0.48 -15.66
CA ALA A 57 -14.67 -0.38 -15.88
C ALA A 57 -13.96 -0.96 -14.67
N ASP A 58 -12.97 -1.78 -14.90
CA ASP A 58 -12.15 -2.36 -13.86
C ASP A 58 -11.21 -1.31 -13.26
N GLU A 59 -10.71 -1.60 -12.08
CA GLU A 59 -9.71 -0.78 -11.38
C GLU A 59 -8.62 -1.71 -10.86
N GLU A 60 -7.38 -1.47 -11.29
CA GLU A 60 -6.23 -2.25 -10.85
C GLU A 60 -5.27 -1.35 -10.06
N ARG A 61 -4.78 -1.85 -8.95
CA ARG A 61 -3.77 -1.18 -8.13
C ARG A 61 -2.55 -2.05 -7.96
N ASP A 62 -1.41 -1.53 -8.37
CA ASP A 62 -0.08 -2.07 -8.09
C ASP A 62 0.62 -1.24 -7.02
N ALA A 63 1.27 -1.92 -6.09
CA ALA A 63 2.06 -1.27 -5.06
C ALA A 63 3.38 -2.01 -4.83
N ALA A 64 4.43 -1.26 -4.54
CA ALA A 64 5.72 -1.79 -4.12
C ALA A 64 6.28 -0.93 -2.99
N ALA A 65 6.95 -1.56 -2.02
CA ALA A 65 7.55 -0.85 -0.90
C ALA A 65 8.83 -1.55 -0.43
N ILE A 66 9.71 -0.74 0.16
CA ILE A 66 10.87 -1.21 0.90
C ILE A 66 10.87 -0.57 2.29
N SER A 67 11.18 -1.36 3.30
CA SER A 67 11.40 -0.90 4.67
C SER A 67 12.78 -1.33 5.16
N LEU A 68 13.46 -0.46 5.89
CA LEU A 68 14.79 -0.70 6.42
C LEU A 68 14.81 -0.35 7.91
N ALA A 69 15.08 -1.35 8.75
CA ALA A 69 15.38 -1.15 10.16
C ALA A 69 16.86 -0.75 10.30
N ILE A 70 17.15 0.54 10.43
CA ILE A 70 18.52 1.05 10.53
C ILE A 70 19.21 0.57 11.82
N ASN A 71 18.43 0.51 12.90
CA ASN A 71 18.80 -0.08 14.19
C ASN A 71 17.51 -0.42 14.98
N GLU A 72 17.66 -0.89 16.22
CA GLU A 72 16.53 -1.27 17.10
C GLU A 72 15.54 -0.12 17.38
N ASN A 73 15.95 1.11 17.18
CA ASN A 73 15.18 2.30 17.50
C ASN A 73 14.74 3.09 16.28
N MET A 74 15.28 2.83 15.09
CA MET A 74 15.07 3.65 13.91
C MET A 74 14.73 2.81 12.69
N SER A 75 13.68 3.20 12.00
CA SER A 75 13.30 2.63 10.71
C SER A 75 12.95 3.71 9.68
N VAL A 76 13.15 3.38 8.42
CA VAL A 76 12.73 4.18 7.27
C VAL A 76 12.03 3.28 6.27
N SER A 77 11.05 3.83 5.53
CA SER A 77 10.42 3.11 4.43
C SER A 77 10.13 4.04 3.26
N TYR A 78 10.05 3.43 2.08
CA TYR A 78 9.63 4.08 0.85
C TYR A 78 8.67 3.16 0.11
N GLY A 79 7.60 3.72 -0.44
CA GLY A 79 6.62 2.98 -1.21
C GLY A 79 6.10 3.78 -2.38
N VAL A 80 5.65 3.06 -3.40
CA VAL A 80 4.99 3.59 -4.58
C VAL A 80 3.73 2.77 -4.86
N SER A 81 2.70 3.40 -5.41
CA SER A 81 1.55 2.68 -5.96
C SER A 81 0.99 3.40 -7.17
N THR A 82 0.45 2.62 -8.10
CA THR A 82 -0.28 3.10 -9.27
C THR A 82 -1.69 2.53 -9.24
N VAL A 83 -2.69 3.34 -9.54
CA VAL A 83 -4.06 2.88 -9.78
C VAL A 83 -4.38 3.13 -11.24
N ASP A 84 -4.62 2.05 -11.97
CA ASP A 84 -5.12 2.07 -13.35
C ASP A 84 -6.65 2.02 -13.30
N PHE A 85 -7.27 3.03 -13.90
CA PHE A 85 -8.71 3.10 -14.11
C PHE A 85 -8.99 2.70 -15.55
N GLU A 86 -9.40 1.48 -15.85
CA GLU A 86 -9.69 1.02 -17.23
C GLU A 86 -10.80 1.85 -17.94
N THR A 87 -10.77 3.15 -17.72
CA THR A 87 -11.69 4.14 -18.28
C THR A 87 -10.91 5.14 -19.13
N ALA A 88 -11.16 5.16 -20.44
CA ALA A 88 -10.40 5.96 -21.42
C ALA A 88 -10.33 7.48 -21.14
N SER A 89 -11.15 8.01 -20.22
CA SER A 89 -11.16 9.42 -19.83
C SER A 89 -10.38 9.73 -18.56
N LEU A 90 -9.88 8.72 -17.86
CA LEU A 90 -9.10 8.87 -16.65
C LEU A 90 -7.63 8.54 -16.94
N SER A 91 -6.75 9.22 -16.23
CA SER A 91 -5.31 8.89 -16.20
C SER A 91 -5.02 8.03 -14.98
N ASP A 92 -3.91 7.32 -15.00
CA ASP A 92 -3.47 6.57 -13.83
C ASP A 92 -3.19 7.51 -12.66
N GLU A 93 -3.58 7.10 -11.45
CA GLU A 93 -3.18 7.77 -10.23
C GLU A 93 -1.84 7.20 -9.76
N GLU A 94 -0.83 8.03 -9.59
CA GLU A 94 0.47 7.64 -9.09
C GLU A 94 0.68 8.20 -7.67
N SER A 95 1.06 7.34 -6.74
CA SER A 95 1.37 7.74 -5.38
C SER A 95 2.75 7.28 -4.97
N SER A 96 3.46 8.12 -4.24
CA SER A 96 4.73 7.76 -3.60
C SER A 96 4.79 8.31 -2.19
N GLY A 97 5.56 7.64 -1.33
CA GLY A 97 5.69 8.08 0.05
C GLY A 97 6.97 7.60 0.71
N VAL A 98 7.48 8.42 1.59
CA VAL A 98 8.58 8.09 2.50
C VAL A 98 8.13 8.26 3.93
N SER A 99 8.52 7.34 4.80
CA SER A 99 8.33 7.49 6.25
C SER A 99 9.60 7.16 7.01
N ALA A 100 9.73 7.76 8.19
CA ALA A 100 10.77 7.45 9.15
C ALA A 100 10.18 7.42 10.56
N SER A 101 10.68 6.54 11.40
CA SER A 101 10.33 6.50 12.83
C SER A 101 11.57 6.33 13.70
N TYR A 102 11.51 6.94 14.87
CA TYR A 102 12.53 6.81 15.91
C TYR A 102 11.87 6.63 17.27
N THR A 103 12.24 5.56 17.98
CA THR A 103 11.68 5.23 19.30
C THR A 103 12.78 5.26 20.35
N THR A 104 12.57 5.96 21.46
CA THR A 104 13.49 5.99 22.59
C THR A 104 12.75 6.25 23.89
N GLY A 105 13.04 5.48 24.94
CA GLY A 105 12.49 5.72 26.30
C GLY A 105 10.96 5.80 26.38
N GLY A 106 10.24 5.02 25.58
CA GLY A 106 8.77 5.07 25.53
C GLY A 106 8.19 6.22 24.70
N ILE A 107 9.03 6.95 23.97
CA ILE A 107 8.61 8.01 23.03
C ILE A 107 8.93 7.55 21.61
N THR A 108 7.94 7.65 20.71
CA THR A 108 8.12 7.42 19.28
C THR A 108 7.85 8.71 18.52
N VAL A 109 8.80 9.11 17.70
CA VAL A 109 8.65 10.22 16.75
C VAL A 109 8.56 9.64 15.36
N GLY A 110 7.50 9.99 14.62
CA GLY A 110 7.26 9.60 13.25
C GLY A 110 7.25 10.81 12.31
N ALA A 111 7.70 10.60 11.08
CA ALA A 111 7.56 11.56 10.00
C ALA A 111 7.08 10.83 8.74
N VAL A 112 6.11 11.41 8.03
CA VAL A 112 5.56 10.88 6.79
C VAL A 112 5.47 12.01 5.76
N PHE A 113 5.87 11.70 4.53
CA PHE A 113 5.75 12.58 3.36
C PHE A 113 5.21 11.75 2.21
N ASN A 114 4.03 12.10 1.72
CA ASN A 114 3.38 11.42 0.60
C ASN A 114 3.04 12.43 -0.49
N SER A 115 3.14 11.99 -1.74
CA SER A 115 2.63 12.69 -2.92
C SER A 115 1.74 11.76 -3.71
N THR A 116 0.65 12.29 -4.23
CA THR A 116 -0.24 11.59 -5.16
C THR A 116 -0.51 12.52 -6.33
N ASP A 117 -0.21 12.05 -7.52
CA ASP A 117 -0.44 12.74 -8.77
C ASP A 117 -1.71 12.19 -9.44
N THR A 118 -2.43 13.02 -10.17
CA THR A 118 -3.67 12.64 -10.87
C THR A 118 -4.72 11.96 -9.98
N VAL A 119 -5.00 12.54 -8.81
CA VAL A 119 -5.93 11.99 -7.82
C VAL A 119 -7.27 11.61 -8.45
N ALA A 120 -7.70 10.36 -8.23
CA ALA A 120 -8.91 9.76 -8.81
C ALA A 120 -8.94 9.84 -10.35
N GLY A 121 -7.78 9.73 -11.00
CA GLY A 121 -7.64 9.77 -12.45
C GLY A 121 -7.84 11.14 -13.09
N SER A 122 -7.90 12.21 -12.30
CA SER A 122 -8.15 13.58 -12.80
C SER A 122 -6.82 14.29 -13.03
N ALA A 123 -6.48 14.57 -14.29
CA ALA A 123 -5.26 15.29 -14.64
C ALA A 123 -5.12 16.64 -13.95
N GLY A 124 -3.96 16.92 -13.37
CA GLY A 124 -3.65 18.16 -12.67
C GLY A 124 -4.26 18.28 -11.27
N THR A 125 -4.71 17.18 -10.68
CA THR A 125 -5.16 17.14 -9.29
C THR A 125 -4.13 16.42 -8.43
N ASP A 126 -3.06 17.12 -8.07
CA ASP A 126 -1.99 16.57 -7.26
C ASP A 126 -2.21 16.91 -5.78
N LYS A 127 -1.82 16.00 -4.90
CA LYS A 127 -1.91 16.19 -3.44
C LYS A 127 -0.61 15.79 -2.77
N GLU A 128 -0.20 16.59 -1.82
CA GLU A 128 0.89 16.28 -0.89
C GLU A 128 0.35 16.16 0.53
N PHE A 129 0.88 15.21 1.27
CA PHE A 129 0.61 15.03 2.70
C PHE A 129 1.93 14.98 3.46
N LYS A 130 2.03 15.78 4.53
CA LYS A 130 3.20 15.81 5.40
C LYS A 130 2.72 15.77 6.85
N GLU A 131 3.26 14.82 7.61
CA GLU A 131 2.92 14.66 9.03
C GLU A 131 4.19 14.42 9.85
N ILE A 132 4.21 15.01 11.04
CA ILE A 132 5.14 14.67 12.13
C ILE A 132 4.28 14.28 13.33
N SER A 133 4.48 13.10 13.85
CA SER A 133 3.74 12.57 15.00
C SER A 133 4.66 12.27 16.16
N VAL A 134 4.13 12.41 17.39
CA VAL A 134 4.83 12.00 18.62
C VAL A 134 3.86 11.17 19.44
N ALA A 135 4.25 9.94 19.76
CA ALA A 135 3.49 9.04 20.61
C ALA A 135 4.25 8.74 21.90
N PHE A 136 3.51 8.62 22.99
CA PHE A 136 4.05 8.28 24.32
C PHE A 136 3.44 6.97 24.79
N ALA A 137 4.28 6.01 25.21
CA ALA A 137 3.86 4.80 25.89
C ALA A 137 4.13 4.98 27.43
N PHE A 138 3.10 4.79 28.25
CA PHE A 138 3.15 4.87 29.72
C PHE A 138 2.33 3.75 30.35
#